data_419eb2acb2465b407ffdcf735c772259
#
_entry.id   419eb2acb2465b407ffdcf735c772259
#
_cell.length_a   1.000
_cell.length_b   1.000
_cell.length_c   1.000
_cell.angle_alpha   90.00
_cell.angle_beta   90.00
_cell.angle_gamma   90.00
#
_symmetry.space_group_name_H-M   'P 1'
#
loop_
_entity.id
_entity.type
_entity.pdbx_description
1 polymer ?
#
loop_
_entity_poly.entity_id
_entity_poly.type
_entity_poly.pdbx_seq_one_letter_code
_entity_poly.pdbx_strand_id
1 'polypeptide(L)'
;TKLSLIHNTTIEISEIEQIWHGVVPPYNKLFNWIFGKGAKPEIEVEKVFHPLMLAHPIEKKDFNNLNPTEFFAEWKWDGIRVQLVLFKSKIRIFSRTGDDISNTFPEIQNNENDLVVLDGELLVGNNFKPFKFNKLQQRLNRKKVLKNHLENFPAFVKLYDILFLKNKDLRSLDFSERRNILSEWHN
;
A
#
# COMPACT_ATOMS: atom_id res chain seq x y z
N THR A 1 -15.65 12.91 -9.04
CA THR A 1 -17.04 13.15 -8.64
C THR A 1 -17.47 14.59 -8.84
N LYS A 2 -17.30 15.55 -7.90
CA LYS A 2 -17.68 16.94 -8.14
C LYS A 2 -16.88 17.59 -9.28
N LEU A 3 -15.59 17.30 -9.40
CA LEU A 3 -14.75 17.83 -10.49
C LEU A 3 -15.14 17.24 -11.84
N SER A 4 -15.42 15.95 -11.96
CA SER A 4 -15.87 15.33 -13.20
C SER A 4 -17.26 15.82 -13.63
N LEU A 5 -18.17 16.04 -12.70
CA LEU A 5 -19.50 16.60 -12.98
C LEU A 5 -19.46 18.06 -13.48
N ILE A 6 -18.51 18.87 -12.97
CA ILE A 6 -18.36 20.27 -13.37
C ILE A 6 -17.75 20.41 -14.77
N HIS A 7 -16.88 19.49 -15.17
CA HIS A 7 -16.09 19.64 -16.42
C HIS A 7 -16.37 18.59 -17.49
N ASN A 8 -17.41 17.77 -17.30
CA ASN A 8 -17.82 16.74 -18.28
C ASN A 8 -16.65 15.80 -18.68
N THR A 9 -15.80 15.46 -17.71
CA THR A 9 -14.64 14.57 -17.95
C THR A 9 -15.06 13.12 -17.81
N THR A 10 -14.52 12.26 -18.66
CA THR A 10 -14.71 10.79 -18.62
C THR A 10 -13.70 10.09 -17.70
N ILE A 11 -12.90 10.86 -16.96
CA ILE A 11 -11.83 10.32 -16.11
C ILE A 11 -12.45 9.77 -14.83
N GLU A 12 -12.17 8.49 -14.54
CA GLU A 12 -12.61 7.82 -13.33
C GLU A 12 -11.80 8.32 -12.12
N ILE A 13 -12.46 8.36 -10.95
CA ILE A 13 -11.82 8.79 -9.71
C ILE A 13 -10.62 7.91 -9.39
N SER A 14 -10.74 6.60 -9.61
CA SER A 14 -9.68 5.62 -9.39
C SER A 14 -8.42 5.93 -10.20
N GLU A 15 -8.57 6.49 -11.41
CA GLU A 15 -7.42 6.91 -12.22
C GLU A 15 -6.70 8.13 -11.63
N ILE A 16 -7.46 9.06 -11.05
CA ILE A 16 -6.89 10.24 -10.37
C ILE A 16 -6.18 9.79 -9.09
N GLU A 17 -6.83 8.93 -8.30
CA GLU A 17 -6.27 8.40 -7.05
C GLU A 17 -4.96 7.63 -7.26
N GLN A 18 -4.87 6.85 -8.33
CA GLN A 18 -3.63 6.11 -8.66
C GLN A 18 -2.43 7.02 -8.89
N ILE A 19 -2.63 8.17 -9.55
CA ILE A 19 -1.52 9.04 -9.93
C ILE A 19 -1.29 10.21 -8.98
N TRP A 20 -2.32 10.59 -8.22
CA TRP A 20 -2.28 11.75 -7.33
C TRP A 20 -1.06 11.76 -6.40
N HIS A 21 -0.78 10.62 -5.77
CA HIS A 21 0.30 10.47 -4.80
C HIS A 21 1.71 10.54 -5.42
N GLY A 22 1.83 10.27 -6.72
CA GLY A 22 3.10 10.37 -7.45
C GLY A 22 3.37 11.74 -8.08
N VAL A 23 2.38 12.64 -8.10
CA VAL A 23 2.53 13.97 -8.69
C VAL A 23 3.06 14.95 -7.65
N VAL A 24 4.10 15.70 -8.04
CA VAL A 24 4.67 16.77 -7.20
C VAL A 24 4.31 18.15 -7.76
N PRO A 25 4.25 19.19 -6.92
CA PRO A 25 4.01 20.55 -7.38
C PRO A 25 5.04 21.00 -8.44
N PRO A 26 4.64 21.87 -9.39
CA PRO A 26 3.30 22.41 -9.59
C PRO A 26 2.36 21.41 -10.28
N TYR A 27 1.12 21.31 -9.82
CA TYR A 27 0.13 20.32 -10.29
C TYR A 27 -0.52 20.67 -11.65
N ASN A 28 0.04 21.60 -12.42
CA ASN A 28 -0.54 22.08 -13.67
C ASN A 28 -0.81 20.95 -14.68
N LYS A 29 0.09 19.99 -14.82
CA LYS A 29 -0.10 18.83 -15.73
C LYS A 29 -1.28 17.97 -15.31
N LEU A 30 -1.42 17.72 -14.00
CA LEU A 30 -2.53 16.94 -13.43
C LEU A 30 -3.87 17.63 -13.69
N PHE A 31 -3.98 18.92 -13.36
CA PHE A 31 -5.22 19.66 -13.60
C PHE A 31 -5.55 19.83 -15.09
N ASN A 32 -4.55 20.06 -15.94
CA ASN A 32 -4.77 20.12 -17.38
C ASN A 32 -5.35 18.80 -17.92
N TRP A 33 -4.84 17.66 -17.46
CA TRP A 33 -5.38 16.36 -17.82
C TRP A 33 -6.82 16.19 -17.29
N ILE A 34 -7.08 16.47 -16.01
CA ILE A 34 -8.42 16.38 -15.40
C ILE A 34 -9.43 17.25 -16.15
N PHE A 35 -9.02 18.41 -16.67
CA PHE A 35 -9.88 19.32 -17.43
C PHE A 35 -9.92 19.04 -18.93
N GLY A 36 -9.34 17.92 -19.40
CA GLY A 36 -9.32 17.55 -20.82
C GLY A 36 -8.44 18.45 -21.69
N LYS A 37 -7.51 19.22 -21.09
CA LYS A 37 -6.63 20.18 -21.77
C LYS A 37 -5.22 19.63 -22.01
N GLY A 38 -4.93 18.38 -21.61
CA GLY A 38 -3.61 17.78 -21.74
C GLY A 38 -3.62 16.26 -21.56
N ALA A 39 -2.48 15.62 -21.81
CA ALA A 39 -2.30 14.19 -21.62
C ALA A 39 -2.22 13.82 -20.12
N LYS A 40 -2.51 12.56 -19.80
CA LYS A 40 -2.31 11.98 -18.48
C LYS A 40 -0.86 12.16 -18.04
N PRO A 41 -0.58 12.68 -16.83
CA PRO A 41 0.78 12.77 -16.33
C PRO A 41 1.46 11.41 -16.28
N GLU A 42 2.68 11.32 -16.79
CA GLU A 42 3.52 10.15 -16.60
C GLU A 42 4.10 10.16 -15.18
N ILE A 43 3.99 9.04 -14.50
CA ILE A 43 4.52 8.83 -13.15
C ILE A 43 5.42 7.60 -13.18
N GLU A 44 6.53 7.66 -12.45
CA GLU A 44 7.38 6.49 -12.23
C GLU A 44 6.55 5.38 -11.59
N VAL A 45 6.70 4.15 -12.10
CA VAL A 45 5.86 3.00 -11.72
C VAL A 45 5.88 2.77 -10.21
N GLU A 46 7.04 2.94 -9.59
CA GLU A 46 7.20 2.78 -8.14
C GLU A 46 6.53 3.89 -7.30
N LYS A 47 6.10 4.98 -7.92
CA LYS A 47 5.40 6.09 -7.25
C LYS A 47 3.87 6.00 -7.36
N VAL A 48 3.37 4.94 -7.98
CA VAL A 48 1.93 4.72 -8.12
C VAL A 48 1.41 4.06 -6.84
N PHE A 49 0.49 4.73 -6.16
CA PHE A 49 -0.29 4.12 -5.08
C PHE A 49 -1.50 3.41 -5.68
N HIS A 50 -1.67 2.14 -5.36
CA HIS A 50 -2.78 1.35 -5.86
C HIS A 50 -3.93 1.34 -4.85
N PRO A 51 -5.20 1.53 -5.29
CA PRO A 51 -6.34 1.45 -4.39
C PRO A 51 -6.33 0.15 -3.57
N LEU A 52 -6.47 0.31 -2.25
CA LEU A 52 -6.46 -0.81 -1.32
C LEU A 52 -7.72 -1.66 -1.46
N MET A 53 -7.56 -2.97 -1.31
CA MET A 53 -8.67 -3.87 -1.15
C MET A 53 -9.14 -3.86 0.30
N LEU A 54 -10.32 -3.29 0.55
CA LEU A 54 -10.86 -3.11 1.90
C LEU A 54 -11.89 -4.19 2.20
N ALA A 55 -11.74 -4.86 3.36
CA ALA A 55 -12.75 -5.76 3.88
C ALA A 55 -13.97 -4.99 4.38
N HIS A 56 -15.15 -5.56 4.24
CA HIS A 56 -16.38 -5.07 4.84
C HIS A 56 -16.47 -5.49 6.32
N PRO A 57 -17.09 -4.66 7.18
CA PRO A 57 -17.31 -5.06 8.57
C PRO A 57 -18.32 -6.21 8.64
N ILE A 58 -18.07 -7.17 9.55
CA ILE A 58 -18.98 -8.25 9.87
C ILE A 58 -19.79 -7.85 11.11
N GLU A 59 -21.11 -7.95 11.04
CA GLU A 59 -22.03 -7.73 12.16
C GLU A 59 -22.42 -9.08 12.79
N LYS A 60 -22.91 -9.04 14.05
CA LYS A 60 -23.32 -10.27 14.77
C LYS A 60 -24.35 -11.10 14.01
N LYS A 61 -25.28 -10.44 13.29
CA LYS A 61 -26.32 -11.13 12.49
C LYS A 61 -25.74 -11.94 11.32
N ASP A 62 -24.57 -11.56 10.82
CA ASP A 62 -23.95 -12.19 9.65
C ASP A 62 -23.38 -13.56 9.99
N PHE A 63 -22.96 -13.78 11.26
CA PHE A 63 -22.38 -15.06 11.70
C PHE A 63 -23.30 -16.26 11.51
N ASN A 64 -24.64 -16.05 11.48
CA ASN A 64 -25.58 -17.13 11.24
C ASN A 64 -25.61 -17.63 9.79
N ASN A 65 -25.13 -16.80 8.86
CA ASN A 65 -25.21 -17.04 7.41
C ASN A 65 -23.83 -17.22 6.76
N LEU A 66 -22.74 -16.98 7.51
CA LEU A 66 -21.38 -17.14 6.98
C LEU A 66 -20.96 -18.61 7.04
N ASN A 67 -20.53 -19.12 5.89
CA ASN A 67 -19.89 -20.43 5.83
C ASN A 67 -18.40 -20.30 6.17
N PRO A 68 -17.90 -20.86 7.28
CA PRO A 68 -16.50 -20.73 7.68
C PRO A 68 -15.47 -21.16 6.63
N THR A 69 -15.86 -22.04 5.70
CA THR A 69 -14.97 -22.54 4.64
C THR A 69 -14.68 -21.49 3.56
N GLU A 70 -15.45 -20.40 3.52
CA GLU A 70 -15.31 -19.31 2.54
C GLU A 70 -14.52 -18.13 3.10
N PHE A 71 -14.00 -18.23 4.33
CA PHE A 71 -13.32 -17.16 5.02
C PHE A 71 -11.96 -17.58 5.55
N PHE A 72 -11.04 -16.62 5.62
CA PHE A 72 -9.75 -16.76 6.28
C PHE A 72 -9.76 -16.01 7.61
N ALA A 73 -9.26 -16.64 8.67
CA ALA A 73 -8.98 -15.99 9.94
C ALA A 73 -7.52 -15.53 9.97
N GLU A 74 -7.30 -14.26 10.20
CA GLU A 74 -5.98 -13.65 10.23
C GLU A 74 -5.74 -12.90 11.54
N TRP A 75 -4.47 -12.80 11.94
CA TRP A 75 -4.11 -11.96 13.07
C TRP A 75 -4.35 -10.48 12.74
N LYS A 76 -5.07 -9.80 13.61
CA LYS A 76 -5.17 -8.33 13.55
C LYS A 76 -3.97 -7.73 14.27
N TRP A 77 -2.93 -7.47 13.51
CA TRP A 77 -1.73 -6.81 14.04
C TRP A 77 -2.02 -5.36 14.45
N ASP A 78 -1.33 -4.89 15.51
CA ASP A 78 -1.43 -3.51 16.02
C ASP A 78 -0.26 -2.68 15.49
N GLY A 79 -0.29 -2.37 14.21
CA GLY A 79 0.71 -1.59 13.50
C GLY A 79 0.09 -0.48 12.64
N ILE A 80 0.69 -0.22 11.49
CA ILE A 80 0.11 0.62 10.45
C ILE A 80 0.03 -0.17 9.14
N ARG A 81 -1.13 -0.14 8.50
CA ARG A 81 -1.27 -0.70 7.16
C ARG A 81 -0.42 0.07 6.17
N VAL A 82 0.37 -0.66 5.40
CA VAL A 82 1.23 -0.09 4.36
C VAL A 82 1.09 -0.86 3.06
N GLN A 83 1.28 -0.14 1.97
CA GLN A 83 1.48 -0.72 0.67
C GLN A 83 2.96 -0.60 0.29
N LEU A 84 3.59 -1.71 -0.06
CA LEU A 84 4.95 -1.75 -0.58
C LEU A 84 4.90 -1.84 -2.10
N VAL A 85 5.55 -0.91 -2.77
CA VAL A 85 5.74 -0.96 -4.23
C VAL A 85 7.21 -1.21 -4.51
N LEU A 86 7.52 -2.37 -5.03
CA LEU A 86 8.85 -2.85 -5.35
C LEU A 86 9.05 -2.79 -6.86
N PHE A 87 10.15 -2.18 -7.33
CA PHE A 87 10.48 -2.12 -8.75
C PHE A 87 11.94 -1.71 -8.95
N LYS A 88 12.70 -2.48 -9.76
CA LYS A 88 14.10 -2.20 -10.12
C LYS A 88 14.97 -1.91 -8.89
N SER A 89 14.89 -2.78 -7.89
CA SER A 89 15.60 -2.66 -6.60
C SER A 89 15.28 -1.38 -5.81
N LYS A 90 14.21 -0.65 -6.19
CA LYS A 90 13.66 0.48 -5.43
C LYS A 90 12.43 0.02 -4.66
N ILE A 91 12.21 0.63 -3.50
CA ILE A 91 11.00 0.43 -2.70
C ILE A 91 10.33 1.76 -2.41
N ARG A 92 9.00 1.77 -2.48
CA ARG A 92 8.16 2.81 -1.91
C ARG A 92 7.23 2.19 -0.90
N ILE A 93 7.08 2.89 0.21
CA ILE A 93 6.21 2.49 1.31
C ILE A 93 5.14 3.56 1.45
N PHE A 94 3.92 3.22 1.09
CA PHE A 94 2.78 4.12 1.22
C PHE A 94 1.97 3.79 2.45
N SER A 95 1.53 4.81 3.17
CA SER A 95 0.56 4.68 4.25
C SER A 95 -0.82 4.27 3.69
N ARG A 96 -1.76 3.96 4.57
CA ARG A 96 -3.15 3.67 4.20
C ARG A 96 -3.81 4.81 3.39
N THR A 97 -3.35 6.03 3.57
CA THR A 97 -3.85 7.24 2.88
C THR A 97 -3.06 7.58 1.63
N GLY A 98 -2.05 6.78 1.27
CA GLY A 98 -1.20 6.99 0.09
C GLY A 98 -0.04 7.97 0.31
N ASP A 99 0.26 8.35 1.56
CA ASP A 99 1.43 9.17 1.86
C ASP A 99 2.71 8.33 1.75
N ASP A 100 3.70 8.83 1.03
CA ASP A 100 5.02 8.17 0.94
C ASP A 100 5.78 8.33 2.26
N ILE A 101 5.97 7.23 2.97
CA ILE A 101 6.68 7.15 4.24
C ILE A 101 8.01 6.38 4.13
N SER A 102 8.50 6.12 2.93
CA SER A 102 9.72 5.33 2.66
C SER A 102 10.93 5.83 3.45
N ASN A 103 11.11 7.14 3.54
CA ASN A 103 12.23 7.75 4.25
C ASN A 103 12.22 7.51 5.77
N THR A 104 11.07 7.12 6.32
CA THR A 104 10.93 6.80 7.75
C THR A 104 11.41 5.39 8.08
N PHE A 105 11.49 4.51 7.08
CA PHE A 105 11.82 3.09 7.24
C PHE A 105 12.89 2.63 6.25
N PRO A 106 14.09 3.26 6.25
CA PRO A 106 15.15 2.98 5.27
C PRO A 106 15.75 1.57 5.40
N GLU A 107 15.52 0.87 6.50
CA GLU A 107 15.94 -0.50 6.72
C GLU A 107 15.12 -1.54 5.94
N ILE A 108 13.93 -1.18 5.46
CA ILE A 108 13.12 -2.04 4.62
C ILE A 108 13.65 -1.89 3.19
N GLN A 109 14.28 -2.93 2.68
CA GLN A 109 14.96 -2.94 1.40
C GLN A 109 14.29 -3.89 0.42
N ASN A 110 14.64 -3.75 -0.86
CA ASN A 110 14.09 -4.52 -1.97
C ASN A 110 15.19 -4.99 -2.92
N ASN A 111 15.08 -6.22 -3.39
CA ASN A 111 15.94 -6.80 -4.42
C ASN A 111 15.16 -7.20 -5.70
N GLU A 112 13.83 -6.93 -5.74
CA GLU A 112 13.00 -7.25 -6.89
C GLU A 112 13.30 -6.33 -8.08
N ASN A 113 13.34 -6.92 -9.28
CA ASN A 113 13.49 -6.17 -10.53
C ASN A 113 12.16 -5.87 -11.19
N ASP A 114 11.22 -6.79 -11.10
CA ASP A 114 9.86 -6.63 -11.62
C ASP A 114 8.98 -5.82 -10.66
N LEU A 115 7.85 -5.32 -11.18
CA LEU A 115 6.86 -4.68 -10.33
C LEU A 115 6.18 -5.71 -9.45
N VAL A 116 6.30 -5.51 -8.14
CA VAL A 116 5.55 -6.22 -7.10
C VAL A 116 4.88 -5.21 -6.20
N VAL A 117 3.59 -5.36 -5.97
CA VAL A 117 2.84 -4.52 -5.04
C VAL A 117 2.25 -5.40 -3.96
N LEU A 118 2.62 -5.12 -2.72
CA LEU A 118 2.27 -5.90 -1.54
C LEU A 118 1.47 -5.04 -0.56
N ASP A 119 0.57 -5.67 0.17
CA ASP A 119 -0.17 -5.06 1.26
C ASP A 119 0.19 -5.77 2.56
N GLY A 120 0.41 -5.01 3.62
CA GLY A 120 0.86 -5.57 4.88
C GLY A 120 0.71 -4.62 6.06
N GLU A 121 1.04 -5.13 7.23
CA GLU A 121 1.08 -4.35 8.46
C GLU A 121 2.54 -4.08 8.85
N LEU A 122 2.93 -2.81 8.88
CA LEU A 122 4.24 -2.37 9.32
C LEU A 122 4.26 -2.28 10.84
N LEU A 123 5.28 -2.91 11.41
CA LEU A 123 5.48 -3.09 12.84
C LEU A 123 6.93 -2.73 13.19
N VAL A 124 7.18 -2.49 14.47
CA VAL A 124 8.54 -2.47 15.03
C VAL A 124 8.69 -3.58 16.06
N GLY A 125 9.86 -4.19 16.13
CA GLY A 125 10.11 -5.28 17.07
C GLY A 125 11.41 -6.02 16.79
N ASN A 126 11.74 -6.99 17.64
CA ASN A 126 12.93 -7.81 17.49
C ASN A 126 12.60 -9.23 17.06
N ASN A 127 13.39 -9.79 16.15
CA ASN A 127 13.21 -11.16 15.64
C ASN A 127 11.76 -11.42 15.20
N PHE A 128 11.16 -10.48 14.47
CA PHE A 128 9.77 -10.51 13.99
C PHE A 128 8.70 -10.62 15.10
N LYS A 129 9.07 -10.38 16.37
CA LYS A 129 8.13 -10.26 17.49
C LYS A 129 7.82 -8.78 17.68
N PRO A 130 6.55 -8.36 17.48
CA PRO A 130 6.19 -6.95 17.52
C PRO A 130 6.24 -6.38 18.94
N PHE A 131 6.69 -5.15 19.03
CA PHE A 131 6.52 -4.31 20.22
C PHE A 131 5.10 -3.71 20.24
N LYS A 132 4.71 -3.11 21.36
CA LYS A 132 3.46 -2.34 21.46
C LYS A 132 3.48 -1.15 20.50
N PHE A 133 2.33 -0.75 20.00
CA PHE A 133 2.15 0.32 19.02
C PHE A 133 2.81 1.65 19.39
N ASN A 134 2.87 2.00 20.70
CA ASN A 134 3.54 3.21 21.17
C ASN A 134 5.04 3.27 20.82
N LYS A 135 5.68 2.11 20.57
CA LYS A 135 7.07 2.06 20.09
C LYS A 135 7.17 2.38 18.60
N LEU A 136 6.19 1.92 17.80
CA LEU A 136 6.09 2.31 16.40
C LEU A 136 5.84 3.82 16.25
N GLN A 137 5.00 4.41 17.10
CA GLN A 137 4.74 5.85 17.09
C GLN A 137 6.02 6.70 17.25
N GLN A 138 7.05 6.17 17.91
CA GLN A 138 8.35 6.88 18.04
C GLN A 138 9.11 6.94 16.71
N ARG A 139 8.79 6.08 15.75
CA ARG A 139 9.35 6.09 14.39
C ARG A 139 8.55 6.99 13.45
N LEU A 140 7.23 7.07 13.64
CA LEU A 140 6.35 7.84 12.78
C LEU A 140 6.63 9.35 12.84
N ASN A 141 6.36 10.05 11.73
CA ASN A 141 6.48 11.50 11.60
C ASN A 141 7.89 12.08 11.84
N ARG A 142 8.93 11.25 11.75
CA ARG A 142 10.31 11.73 11.88
C ARG A 142 10.87 12.16 10.54
N LYS A 143 11.26 13.42 10.45
CA LYS A 143 11.97 13.97 9.27
C LYS A 143 13.35 13.36 9.06
N LYS A 144 14.00 12.89 10.15
CA LYS A 144 15.32 12.25 10.11
C LYS A 144 15.33 11.03 11.03
N VAL A 145 15.67 9.89 10.45
CA VAL A 145 15.86 8.64 11.19
C VAL A 145 17.33 8.53 11.59
N LEU A 146 17.60 8.37 12.86
CA LEU A 146 18.94 8.21 13.41
C LEU A 146 19.23 6.71 13.64
N LYS A 147 20.51 6.36 13.73
CA LYS A 147 20.97 4.98 13.95
C LYS A 147 20.31 4.33 15.19
N ASN A 148 20.22 5.06 16.28
CA ASN A 148 19.58 4.58 17.49
C ASN A 148 18.08 4.26 17.34
N HIS A 149 17.38 4.91 16.39
CA HIS A 149 15.99 4.57 16.10
C HIS A 149 15.90 3.24 15.36
N LEU A 150 16.83 2.95 14.45
CA LEU A 150 16.89 1.68 13.72
C LEU A 150 17.23 0.53 14.66
N GLU A 151 18.17 0.75 15.59
CA GLU A 151 18.61 -0.27 16.55
C GLU A 151 17.55 -0.56 17.63
N ASN A 152 16.91 0.48 18.18
CA ASN A 152 15.94 0.32 19.28
C ASN A 152 14.54 -0.05 18.81
N PHE A 153 14.17 0.32 17.57
CA PHE A 153 12.84 0.12 17.01
C PHE A 153 12.95 -0.35 15.55
N PRO A 154 13.63 -1.48 15.27
CA PRO A 154 13.75 -2.00 13.91
C PRO A 154 12.36 -2.32 13.35
N ALA A 155 12.12 -1.88 12.12
CA ALA A 155 10.86 -2.10 11.45
C ALA A 155 10.87 -3.37 10.59
N PHE A 156 9.71 -3.99 10.48
CA PHE A 156 9.43 -5.09 9.58
C PHE A 156 7.96 -5.06 9.14
N VAL A 157 7.63 -5.79 8.09
CA VAL A 157 6.26 -5.86 7.57
C VAL A 157 5.75 -7.30 7.65
N LYS A 158 4.54 -7.48 8.16
CA LYS A 158 3.77 -8.71 8.06
C LYS A 158 2.88 -8.60 6.82
N LEU A 159 3.26 -9.29 5.75
CA LEU A 159 2.52 -9.30 4.51
C LEU A 159 1.27 -10.17 4.63
N TYR A 160 0.15 -9.69 4.08
CA TYR A 160 -1.10 -10.44 4.06
C TYR A 160 -1.79 -10.45 2.69
N ASP A 161 -1.38 -9.59 1.74
CA ASP A 161 -1.90 -9.61 0.38
C ASP A 161 -0.84 -9.22 -0.66
N ILE A 162 -1.04 -9.66 -1.91
CA ILE A 162 -0.25 -9.27 -3.07
C ILE A 162 -1.20 -8.76 -4.16
N LEU A 163 -0.98 -7.52 -4.60
CA LEU A 163 -1.87 -6.84 -5.53
C LEU A 163 -1.36 -6.87 -6.97
N PHE A 164 -0.02 -6.87 -7.13
CA PHE A 164 0.64 -6.98 -8.43
C PHE A 164 1.85 -7.90 -8.34
N LEU A 165 2.06 -8.69 -9.39
CA LEU A 165 3.25 -9.49 -9.58
C LEU A 165 3.68 -9.47 -11.05
N LYS A 166 4.94 -9.12 -11.34
CA LYS A 166 5.50 -9.06 -12.70
C LYS A 166 4.61 -8.25 -13.66
N ASN A 167 4.22 -7.06 -13.24
CA ASN A 167 3.33 -6.14 -13.97
C ASN A 167 1.88 -6.64 -14.17
N LYS A 168 1.51 -7.80 -13.62
CA LYS A 168 0.14 -8.32 -13.69
C LYS A 168 -0.66 -7.84 -12.48
N ASP A 169 -1.81 -7.22 -12.73
CA ASP A 169 -2.79 -6.89 -11.70
C ASP A 169 -3.50 -8.15 -11.22
N LEU A 170 -3.40 -8.44 -9.92
CA LEU A 170 -3.99 -9.63 -9.30
C LEU A 170 -5.29 -9.31 -8.54
N ARG A 171 -5.72 -8.06 -8.48
CA ARG A 171 -6.86 -7.63 -7.66
C ARG A 171 -8.21 -8.21 -8.11
N SER A 172 -8.28 -8.70 -9.36
CA SER A 172 -9.44 -9.42 -9.89
C SER A 172 -9.51 -10.88 -9.46
N LEU A 173 -8.43 -11.43 -8.91
CA LEU A 173 -8.40 -12.80 -8.39
C LEU A 173 -9.03 -12.87 -7.01
N ASP A 174 -9.48 -14.07 -6.63
CA ASP A 174 -9.94 -14.34 -5.27
C ASP A 174 -8.83 -14.20 -4.24
N PHE A 175 -9.19 -13.88 -3.01
CA PHE A 175 -8.23 -13.71 -1.92
C PHE A 175 -7.37 -14.97 -1.67
N SER A 176 -7.97 -16.15 -1.77
CA SER A 176 -7.26 -17.43 -1.67
C SER A 176 -6.16 -17.60 -2.71
N GLU A 177 -6.43 -17.21 -3.96
CA GLU A 177 -5.47 -17.29 -5.05
C GLU A 177 -4.31 -16.31 -4.80
N ARG A 178 -4.60 -15.07 -4.41
CA ARG A 178 -3.57 -14.09 -4.08
C ARG A 178 -2.71 -14.51 -2.90
N ARG A 179 -3.30 -15.16 -1.87
CA ARG A 179 -2.55 -15.73 -0.73
C ARG A 179 -1.59 -16.83 -1.16
N ASN A 180 -2.00 -17.71 -2.06
CA ASN A 180 -1.14 -18.74 -2.62
C ASN A 180 0.05 -18.11 -3.40
N ILE A 181 -0.25 -17.14 -4.26
CA ILE A 181 0.78 -16.39 -5.01
C ILE A 181 1.75 -15.68 -4.07
N LEU A 182 1.24 -15.02 -3.00
CA LEU A 182 2.08 -14.39 -1.99
C LEU A 182 3.02 -15.39 -1.30
N SER A 183 2.50 -16.57 -0.97
CA SER A 183 3.29 -17.63 -0.32
C SER A 183 4.39 -18.17 -1.26
N GLU A 184 4.07 -18.37 -2.53
CA GLU A 184 5.04 -18.79 -3.55
C GLU A 184 6.11 -17.73 -3.82
N TRP A 185 5.74 -16.46 -3.84
CA TRP A 185 6.67 -15.36 -4.04
C TRP A 185 7.63 -15.18 -2.86
N HIS A 186 7.17 -15.47 -1.64
CA HIS A 186 7.97 -15.28 -0.41
C HIS A 186 8.98 -16.43 -0.16
N ASN A 187 8.77 -17.63 -0.69
CA ASN A 187 9.65 -18.80 -0.55
C ASN A 187 10.81 -18.77 -1.53
#